data_c7bf3e5751a896fe51c9cbb3c07ba177
#
_entry.id   c7bf3e5751a896fe51c9cbb3c07ba177
#
_cell.length_a   1.000
_cell.length_b   1.000
_cell.length_c   1.000
_cell.angle_alpha   90.00
_cell.angle_beta   90.00
_cell.angle_gamma   90.00
#
_symmetry.space_group_name_H-M   'P 1'
#
loop_
_entity.id
_entity.type
_entity.pdbx_description
1 polymer ?
#
loop_
_entity_poly.entity_id
_entity_poly.type
_entity_poly.pdbx_seq_one_letter_code
_entity_poly.pdbx_strand_id
1 'polypeptide(L)'
;MNIHEHQAKAILAEYGAPVPRGYPAFSVDEAVAGAEKLGGPVWVVKAQIHAGGRGKGGGVKLARSLDEVRSEAERMLGMTLVTHQTGPKGRLVRRLYVEEGASIAKEYYVSLLVDRETSRIAVVASTEGGMDIEEVARETPERITTFGVDPATGVWPHHGLMLAKALGLSGEAARQARSLLPALYRAFTEKDMSLLEINPLILTSDGGLKLLDAKVSFDDNALFRHPEVAALRDLNEEDEKEVEAAKYDLSYVALDGDIGCMVNGAGLAMATMDIIKLYGAEPANFLDVGGGASKEKVTAAFKIITADPNVKGILVNIFGGIMRCDIIAEGVIAAVRDVGLKVPLVVRLEGTNVELGKKIIGESGLDVIAANDLADGARKIVAAVKAAA
;
A
#
# COMPACT_ATOMS: atom_id res chain seq x y z
N MET A 1 -4.41 1.26 -4.44
CA MET A 1 -5.43 1.24 -3.36
C MET A 1 -5.56 -0.17 -2.81
N ASN A 2 -5.55 -0.32 -1.48
CA ASN A 2 -5.78 -1.61 -0.80
C ASN A 2 -7.24 -1.71 -0.32
N ILE A 3 -7.70 -2.96 -0.13
CA ILE A 3 -9.01 -3.25 0.44
C ILE A 3 -8.90 -4.30 1.56
N HIS A 4 -9.95 -4.43 2.37
CA HIS A 4 -9.99 -5.43 3.43
C HIS A 4 -10.20 -6.86 2.87
N GLU A 5 -9.77 -7.87 3.62
CA GLU A 5 -9.90 -9.30 3.26
C GLU A 5 -11.34 -9.68 2.88
N HIS A 6 -12.34 -9.27 3.66
CA HIS A 6 -13.74 -9.62 3.36
C HIS A 6 -14.22 -9.02 2.03
N GLN A 7 -13.74 -7.82 1.67
CA GLN A 7 -14.03 -7.19 0.38
C GLN A 7 -13.32 -7.92 -0.76
N ALA A 8 -12.04 -8.27 -0.57
CA ALA A 8 -11.28 -9.05 -1.53
C ALA A 8 -11.94 -10.39 -1.82
N LYS A 9 -12.34 -11.12 -0.78
CA LYS A 9 -13.07 -12.39 -0.92
C LYS A 9 -14.42 -12.23 -1.61
N ALA A 10 -15.17 -11.17 -1.35
CA ALA A 10 -16.42 -10.90 -2.03
C ALA A 10 -16.20 -10.73 -3.55
N ILE A 11 -15.23 -9.93 -3.96
CA ILE A 11 -14.86 -9.78 -5.38
C ILE A 11 -14.45 -11.12 -5.97
N LEU A 12 -13.55 -11.86 -5.32
CA LEU A 12 -13.07 -13.14 -5.85
C LEU A 12 -14.18 -14.19 -5.97
N ALA A 13 -15.16 -14.18 -5.05
CA ALA A 13 -16.34 -15.05 -5.13
C ALA A 13 -17.21 -14.77 -6.36
N GLU A 14 -17.37 -13.50 -6.78
CA GLU A 14 -18.08 -13.12 -8.00
C GLU A 14 -17.45 -13.74 -9.26
N TYR A 15 -16.13 -13.95 -9.25
CA TYR A 15 -15.40 -14.64 -10.33
C TYR A 15 -15.38 -16.17 -10.19
N GLY A 16 -16.03 -16.72 -9.15
CA GLY A 16 -16.16 -18.15 -8.92
C GLY A 16 -15.01 -18.78 -8.13
N ALA A 17 -14.18 -17.98 -7.46
CA ALA A 17 -13.17 -18.51 -6.56
C ALA A 17 -13.82 -19.11 -5.29
N PRO A 18 -13.34 -20.27 -4.82
CA PRO A 18 -13.91 -20.95 -3.65
C PRO A 18 -13.48 -20.26 -2.36
N VAL A 19 -14.30 -19.36 -1.85
CA VAL A 19 -14.09 -18.68 -0.57
C VAL A 19 -14.98 -19.28 0.53
N PRO A 20 -14.53 -19.33 1.79
CA PRO A 20 -15.41 -19.63 2.90
C PRO A 20 -16.52 -18.59 3.03
N ARG A 21 -17.72 -19.01 3.50
CA ARG A 21 -18.77 -18.05 3.80
C ARG A 21 -18.39 -17.21 5.00
N GLY A 22 -18.71 -15.93 4.98
CA GLY A 22 -18.40 -15.01 6.07
C GLY A 22 -19.20 -13.72 6.00
N TYR A 23 -19.21 -12.98 7.11
CA TYR A 23 -19.89 -11.70 7.25
C TYR A 23 -18.98 -10.66 7.90
N PRO A 24 -18.88 -9.45 7.35
CA PRO A 24 -18.24 -8.33 8.03
C PRO A 24 -19.08 -7.91 9.23
N ALA A 25 -18.43 -7.42 10.28
CA ALA A 25 -19.08 -6.92 11.49
C ALA A 25 -18.38 -5.65 11.98
N PHE A 26 -19.16 -4.64 12.31
CA PHE A 26 -18.70 -3.34 12.81
C PHE A 26 -19.07 -3.16 14.30
N SER A 27 -19.79 -4.14 14.86
CA SER A 27 -20.13 -4.24 16.28
C SER A 27 -20.07 -5.71 16.75
N VAL A 28 -20.06 -5.88 18.05
CA VAL A 28 -20.08 -7.22 18.66
C VAL A 28 -21.37 -7.97 18.30
N ASP A 29 -22.51 -7.27 18.30
CA ASP A 29 -23.80 -7.89 17.98
C ASP A 29 -23.88 -8.31 16.51
N GLU A 30 -23.30 -7.53 15.58
CA GLU A 30 -23.18 -7.92 14.18
C GLU A 30 -22.28 -9.16 14.01
N ALA A 31 -21.21 -9.29 14.80
CA ALA A 31 -20.33 -10.46 14.77
C ALA A 31 -21.07 -11.72 15.21
N VAL A 32 -21.84 -11.65 16.30
CA VAL A 32 -22.67 -12.76 16.79
C VAL A 32 -23.75 -13.10 15.77
N ALA A 33 -24.49 -12.11 15.26
CA ALA A 33 -25.51 -12.33 14.24
C ALA A 33 -24.96 -12.96 12.95
N GLY A 34 -23.73 -12.56 12.54
CA GLY A 34 -23.00 -13.18 11.44
C GLY A 34 -22.70 -14.65 11.70
N ALA A 35 -22.23 -14.98 12.90
CA ALA A 35 -21.96 -16.36 13.31
C ALA A 35 -23.24 -17.22 13.32
N GLU A 36 -24.33 -16.68 13.83
CA GLU A 36 -25.64 -17.37 13.81
C GLU A 36 -26.11 -17.70 12.40
N LYS A 37 -25.98 -16.74 11.46
CA LYS A 37 -26.34 -16.94 10.04
C LYS A 37 -25.45 -17.97 9.34
N LEU A 38 -24.17 -18.04 9.70
CA LEU A 38 -23.27 -19.05 9.16
C LEU A 38 -23.66 -20.46 9.62
N GLY A 39 -24.13 -20.57 10.85
CA GLY A 39 -24.34 -21.86 11.50
C GLY A 39 -23.03 -22.62 11.74
N GLY A 40 -23.13 -23.83 12.23
CA GLY A 40 -21.97 -24.73 12.38
C GLY A 40 -21.32 -24.66 13.75
N PRO A 41 -20.36 -25.58 14.03
CA PRO A 41 -19.75 -25.69 15.35
C PRO A 41 -18.50 -24.86 15.54
N VAL A 42 -17.96 -24.22 14.47
CA VAL A 42 -16.69 -23.50 14.52
C VAL A 42 -16.74 -22.28 13.61
N TRP A 43 -16.34 -21.16 14.15
CA TRP A 43 -16.17 -19.90 13.44
C TRP A 43 -14.75 -19.36 13.59
N VAL A 44 -14.35 -18.48 12.69
CA VAL A 44 -13.11 -17.73 12.78
C VAL A 44 -13.44 -16.25 12.86
N VAL A 45 -13.03 -15.60 13.95
CA VAL A 45 -13.16 -14.14 14.11
C VAL A 45 -11.83 -13.51 13.69
N LYS A 46 -11.88 -12.64 12.70
CA LYS A 46 -10.70 -12.03 12.08
C LYS A 46 -10.77 -10.51 12.14
N ALA A 47 -9.78 -9.87 12.76
CA ALA A 47 -9.59 -8.43 12.69
C ALA A 47 -9.30 -8.01 11.25
N GLN A 48 -9.90 -6.90 10.80
CA GLN A 48 -9.73 -6.38 9.45
C GLN A 48 -8.89 -5.11 9.49
N ILE A 49 -7.63 -5.22 9.08
CA ILE A 49 -6.68 -4.14 8.86
C ILE A 49 -5.93 -4.40 7.56
N HIS A 50 -5.35 -3.36 6.93
CA HIS A 50 -4.56 -3.50 5.70
C HIS A 50 -3.12 -3.97 5.98
N ALA A 51 -2.98 -5.01 6.80
CA ALA A 51 -1.68 -5.61 7.11
C ALA A 51 -1.77 -7.13 7.26
N GLY A 52 -0.70 -7.81 6.85
CA GLY A 52 -0.50 -9.24 7.08
C GLY A 52 -0.03 -9.55 8.49
N GLY A 53 0.12 -10.86 8.80
CA GLY A 53 0.62 -11.31 10.10
C GLY A 53 -0.40 -11.19 11.24
N ARG A 54 -1.68 -10.94 10.95
CA ARG A 54 -2.75 -10.75 11.93
C ARG A 54 -2.90 -11.93 12.90
N GLY A 55 -2.70 -13.14 12.42
CA GLY A 55 -2.77 -14.35 13.26
C GLY A 55 -1.73 -14.33 14.39
N LYS A 56 -0.46 -14.02 14.07
CA LYS A 56 0.63 -13.91 15.05
C LYS A 56 0.39 -12.75 16.03
N GLY A 57 -0.24 -11.66 15.58
CA GLY A 57 -0.61 -10.51 16.41
C GLY A 57 -1.87 -10.73 17.28
N GLY A 58 -2.52 -11.89 17.22
CA GLY A 58 -3.75 -12.18 17.97
C GLY A 58 -5.03 -11.65 17.33
N GLY A 59 -4.97 -11.19 16.07
CA GLY A 59 -6.11 -10.69 15.30
C GLY A 59 -6.93 -11.77 14.58
N VAL A 60 -6.63 -13.05 14.76
CA VAL A 60 -7.40 -14.18 14.21
C VAL A 60 -7.59 -15.20 15.31
N LYS A 61 -8.85 -15.59 15.58
CA LYS A 61 -9.21 -16.55 16.62
C LYS A 61 -10.33 -17.49 16.18
N LEU A 62 -10.18 -18.75 16.57
CA LEU A 62 -11.23 -19.75 16.45
C LEU A 62 -12.20 -19.60 17.61
N ALA A 63 -13.50 -19.68 17.34
CA ALA A 63 -14.59 -19.72 18.31
C ALA A 63 -15.45 -20.95 18.08
N ARG A 64 -15.87 -21.61 19.17
CA ARG A 64 -16.68 -22.83 19.16
C ARG A 64 -18.06 -22.65 19.77
N SER A 65 -18.35 -21.44 20.21
CA SER A 65 -19.69 -21.04 20.69
C SER A 65 -19.95 -19.59 20.32
N LEU A 66 -21.20 -19.14 20.33
CA LEU A 66 -21.56 -17.75 20.12
C LEU A 66 -21.01 -16.84 21.23
N ASP A 67 -20.92 -17.37 22.47
CA ASP A 67 -20.30 -16.64 23.58
C ASP A 67 -18.80 -16.40 23.34
N GLU A 68 -18.09 -17.39 22.77
CA GLU A 68 -16.70 -17.20 22.36
C GLU A 68 -16.58 -16.19 21.20
N VAL A 69 -17.50 -16.21 20.22
CA VAL A 69 -17.54 -15.19 19.16
C VAL A 69 -17.73 -13.80 19.77
N ARG A 70 -18.66 -13.64 20.72
CA ARG A 70 -18.88 -12.37 21.44
C ARG A 70 -17.63 -11.92 22.18
N SER A 71 -17.03 -12.77 22.97
CA SER A 71 -15.84 -12.46 23.76
C SER A 71 -14.66 -12.04 22.88
N GLU A 72 -14.41 -12.77 21.77
CA GLU A 72 -13.34 -12.41 20.84
C GLU A 72 -13.63 -11.12 20.05
N ALA A 73 -14.90 -10.87 19.71
CA ALA A 73 -15.30 -9.61 19.08
C ALA A 73 -15.12 -8.42 20.03
N GLU A 74 -15.51 -8.54 21.31
CA GLU A 74 -15.29 -7.53 22.35
C GLU A 74 -13.79 -7.23 22.54
N ARG A 75 -12.95 -8.26 22.54
CA ARG A 75 -11.51 -8.14 22.68
C ARG A 75 -10.85 -7.46 21.48
N MET A 76 -11.31 -7.79 20.26
CA MET A 76 -10.66 -7.34 19.02
C MET A 76 -11.13 -5.96 18.56
N LEU A 77 -12.42 -5.63 18.70
CA LEU A 77 -12.90 -4.31 18.30
C LEU A 77 -12.29 -3.22 19.20
N GLY A 78 -11.69 -2.22 18.57
CA GLY A 78 -11.03 -1.13 19.28
C GLY A 78 -9.62 -1.43 19.79
N MET A 79 -9.11 -2.67 19.63
CA MET A 79 -7.71 -2.94 19.97
C MET A 79 -6.76 -2.36 18.93
N THR A 80 -5.55 -2.00 19.34
CA THR A 80 -4.44 -1.69 18.44
C THR A 80 -3.70 -2.99 18.11
N LEU A 81 -3.83 -3.45 16.87
CA LEU A 81 -3.18 -4.68 16.39
C LEU A 81 -1.79 -4.35 15.85
N VAL A 82 -0.78 -4.92 16.50
CA VAL A 82 0.62 -4.80 16.10
C VAL A 82 1.04 -6.06 15.35
N THR A 83 1.55 -5.87 14.14
CA THR A 83 2.14 -6.92 13.30
C THR A 83 3.50 -6.46 12.77
N HIS A 84 4.27 -7.35 12.14
CA HIS A 84 5.53 -6.95 11.51
C HIS A 84 5.33 -5.90 10.39
N GLN A 85 4.15 -5.87 9.74
CA GLN A 85 3.83 -4.91 8.67
C GLN A 85 3.30 -3.58 9.19
N THR A 86 2.63 -3.53 10.35
CA THR A 86 2.15 -2.28 10.93
C THR A 86 3.22 -1.50 11.68
N GLY A 87 4.35 -2.13 11.95
CA GLY A 87 5.35 -1.58 12.85
C GLY A 87 4.84 -1.41 14.30
N PRO A 88 5.63 -0.78 15.19
CA PRO A 88 5.32 -0.68 16.62
C PRO A 88 4.09 0.17 16.95
N LYS A 89 3.67 1.07 16.05
CA LYS A 89 2.46 1.88 16.23
C LYS A 89 1.18 1.05 16.14
N GLY A 90 1.20 -0.05 15.36
CA GLY A 90 0.03 -0.87 15.11
C GLY A 90 -1.07 -0.17 14.29
N ARG A 91 -2.21 -0.85 14.14
CA ARG A 91 -3.42 -0.31 13.51
C ARG A 91 -4.64 -0.58 14.39
N LEU A 92 -5.53 0.39 14.49
CA LEU A 92 -6.77 0.28 15.27
C LEU A 92 -7.76 -0.62 14.51
N VAL A 93 -8.22 -1.69 15.16
CA VAL A 93 -9.23 -2.60 14.58
C VAL A 93 -10.61 -1.97 14.69
N ARG A 94 -11.18 -1.57 13.56
CA ARG A 94 -12.49 -0.92 13.46
C ARG A 94 -13.60 -1.85 12.99
N ARG A 95 -13.23 -3.01 12.44
CA ARG A 95 -14.15 -4.01 11.89
C ARG A 95 -13.58 -5.40 12.00
N LEU A 96 -14.48 -6.37 12.01
CA LEU A 96 -14.18 -7.80 12.03
C LEU A 96 -14.74 -8.49 10.80
N TYR A 97 -14.26 -9.69 10.55
CA TYR A 97 -14.85 -10.63 9.62
C TYR A 97 -15.07 -11.96 10.35
N VAL A 98 -16.32 -12.41 10.41
CA VAL A 98 -16.67 -13.69 11.00
C VAL A 98 -16.91 -14.68 9.87
N GLU A 99 -16.15 -15.76 9.88
CA GLU A 99 -16.09 -16.73 8.78
C GLU A 99 -16.34 -18.14 9.29
N GLU A 100 -16.90 -19.01 8.45
CA GLU A 100 -17.03 -20.43 8.76
C GLU A 100 -15.64 -21.06 8.94
N GLY A 101 -15.50 -21.95 9.92
CA GLY A 101 -14.29 -22.73 10.12
C GLY A 101 -14.05 -23.69 8.96
N ALA A 102 -12.78 -23.93 8.64
CA ALA A 102 -12.36 -24.90 7.62
C ALA A 102 -11.43 -25.94 8.22
N SER A 103 -11.56 -27.19 7.77
CA SER A 103 -10.62 -28.26 8.12
C SER A 103 -9.44 -28.21 7.17
N ILE A 104 -8.29 -27.77 7.66
CA ILE A 104 -7.08 -27.54 6.87
C ILE A 104 -6.26 -28.84 6.84
N ALA A 105 -6.04 -29.41 5.65
CA ALA A 105 -5.11 -30.51 5.45
C ALA A 105 -3.70 -29.99 5.06
N LYS A 106 -3.64 -28.92 4.23
CA LYS A 106 -2.39 -28.28 3.83
C LYS A 106 -2.62 -26.83 3.43
N GLU A 107 -1.64 -25.99 3.66
CA GLU A 107 -1.61 -24.58 3.28
C GLU A 107 -0.63 -24.35 2.14
N TYR A 108 -1.00 -23.44 1.23
CA TYR A 108 -0.24 -23.04 0.05
C TYR A 108 -0.25 -21.53 -0.11
N TYR A 109 0.72 -21.03 -0.84
CA TYR A 109 0.79 -19.64 -1.27
C TYR A 109 0.51 -19.53 -2.76
N VAL A 110 -0.33 -18.56 -3.16
CA VAL A 110 -0.55 -18.19 -4.57
C VAL A 110 -0.69 -16.68 -4.67
N SER A 111 0.06 -16.06 -5.57
CA SER A 111 -0.15 -14.66 -5.91
C SER A 111 -0.06 -14.38 -7.40
N LEU A 112 -0.72 -13.30 -7.81
CA LEU A 112 -0.63 -12.70 -9.14
C LEU A 112 -0.15 -11.27 -8.98
N LEU A 113 0.82 -10.85 -9.78
CA LEU A 113 1.38 -9.49 -9.78
C LEU A 113 1.86 -9.10 -11.17
N VAL A 114 1.99 -7.80 -11.41
CA VAL A 114 2.54 -7.28 -12.66
C VAL A 114 4.07 -7.38 -12.62
N ASP A 115 4.62 -8.23 -13.47
CA ASP A 115 6.06 -8.31 -13.70
C ASP A 115 6.47 -7.29 -14.77
N ARG A 116 7.14 -6.23 -14.33
CA ARG A 116 7.57 -5.13 -15.22
C ARG A 116 8.77 -5.50 -16.09
N GLU A 117 9.60 -6.45 -15.65
CA GLU A 117 10.77 -6.89 -16.40
C GLU A 117 10.35 -7.64 -17.66
N THR A 118 9.41 -8.59 -17.54
CA THR A 118 8.92 -9.40 -18.66
C THR A 118 7.65 -8.84 -19.30
N SER A 119 7.05 -7.77 -18.77
CA SER A 119 5.77 -7.19 -19.18
C SER A 119 4.64 -8.23 -19.18
N ARG A 120 4.61 -9.08 -18.17
CA ARG A 120 3.64 -10.17 -18.00
C ARG A 120 2.97 -10.10 -16.63
N ILE A 121 1.92 -10.90 -16.48
CA ILE A 121 1.35 -11.17 -15.15
C ILE A 121 2.06 -12.41 -14.62
N ALA A 122 2.87 -12.23 -13.60
CA ALA A 122 3.53 -13.32 -12.90
C ALA A 122 2.54 -14.02 -11.97
N VAL A 123 2.56 -15.35 -12.00
CA VAL A 123 1.93 -16.23 -11.03
C VAL A 123 3.04 -16.82 -10.17
N VAL A 124 3.00 -16.53 -8.87
CA VAL A 124 3.93 -17.07 -7.87
C VAL A 124 3.18 -18.10 -7.03
N ALA A 125 3.72 -19.27 -6.89
CA ALA A 125 3.11 -20.37 -6.15
C ALA A 125 4.15 -21.05 -5.25
N SER A 126 3.76 -21.38 -4.01
CA SER A 126 4.61 -22.14 -3.08
C SER A 126 3.80 -23.20 -2.32
N THR A 127 4.47 -24.29 -1.99
CA THR A 127 3.95 -25.31 -1.07
C THR A 127 4.04 -24.90 0.39
N GLU A 128 4.65 -23.76 0.68
CA GLU A 128 4.78 -23.15 2.00
C GLU A 128 3.78 -21.99 2.12
N GLY A 129 2.57 -22.28 2.61
CA GLY A 129 1.51 -21.31 2.86
C GLY A 129 1.41 -20.92 4.33
N GLY A 130 0.69 -19.84 4.62
CA GLY A 130 0.53 -19.32 5.99
C GLY A 130 1.80 -18.68 6.58
N MET A 131 2.86 -18.58 5.79
CA MET A 131 4.15 -17.99 6.14
C MET A 131 4.40 -16.70 5.35
N ASP A 132 5.42 -15.96 5.79
CA ASP A 132 5.92 -14.80 5.07
C ASP A 132 6.68 -15.29 3.81
N ILE A 133 6.20 -14.93 2.62
CA ILE A 133 6.76 -15.42 1.36
C ILE A 133 8.18 -14.88 1.11
N GLU A 134 8.52 -13.71 1.64
CA GLU A 134 9.85 -13.13 1.55
C GLU A 134 10.85 -13.95 2.39
N GLU A 135 10.41 -14.50 3.52
CA GLU A 135 11.21 -15.45 4.32
C GLU A 135 11.43 -16.74 3.55
N VAL A 136 10.39 -17.31 2.94
CA VAL A 136 10.50 -18.51 2.09
C VAL A 136 11.44 -18.25 0.90
N ALA A 137 11.35 -17.08 0.26
CA ALA A 137 12.23 -16.70 -0.85
C ALA A 137 13.71 -16.61 -0.46
N ARG A 138 13.98 -16.21 0.78
CA ARG A 138 15.35 -16.10 1.31
C ARG A 138 15.90 -17.45 1.75
N GLU A 139 15.10 -18.29 2.42
CA GLU A 139 15.56 -19.50 3.08
C GLU A 139 15.43 -20.76 2.22
N THR A 140 14.36 -20.84 1.42
CA THR A 140 14.04 -22.02 0.60
C THR A 140 13.49 -21.61 -0.79
N PRO A 141 14.26 -20.86 -1.61
CA PRO A 141 13.81 -20.33 -2.89
C PRO A 141 13.33 -21.43 -3.86
N GLU A 142 13.83 -22.66 -3.73
CA GLU A 142 13.40 -23.80 -4.52
C GLU A 142 11.95 -24.25 -4.25
N ARG A 143 11.34 -23.76 -3.17
CA ARG A 143 9.93 -23.98 -2.86
C ARG A 143 9.00 -23.01 -3.59
N ILE A 144 9.56 -22.01 -4.25
CA ILE A 144 8.79 -21.02 -5.01
C ILE A 144 8.88 -21.35 -6.49
N THR A 145 7.73 -21.44 -7.11
CA THR A 145 7.60 -21.58 -8.57
C THR A 145 6.97 -20.31 -9.13
N THR A 146 7.64 -19.67 -10.08
CA THR A 146 7.11 -18.50 -10.78
C THR A 146 6.97 -18.79 -12.26
N PHE A 147 5.86 -18.36 -12.85
CA PHE A 147 5.64 -18.40 -14.30
C PHE A 147 4.83 -17.20 -14.76
N GLY A 148 5.11 -16.73 -15.98
CA GLY A 148 4.45 -15.57 -16.57
C GLY A 148 3.29 -15.96 -17.48
N VAL A 149 2.20 -15.17 -17.41
CA VAL A 149 1.08 -15.21 -18.35
C VAL A 149 1.18 -13.98 -19.24
N ASP A 150 1.24 -14.20 -20.55
CA ASP A 150 1.25 -13.12 -21.52
C ASP A 150 -0.15 -12.47 -21.60
N PRO A 151 -0.30 -11.17 -21.29
CA PRO A 151 -1.60 -10.51 -21.27
C PRO A 151 -2.29 -10.48 -22.64
N ALA A 152 -1.52 -10.56 -23.74
CA ALA A 152 -2.09 -10.60 -25.09
C ALA A 152 -2.81 -11.92 -25.40
N THR A 153 -2.39 -13.02 -24.76
CA THR A 153 -2.98 -14.35 -24.98
C THR A 153 -3.85 -14.83 -23.82
N GLY A 154 -3.64 -14.26 -22.64
CA GLY A 154 -4.35 -14.63 -21.42
C GLY A 154 -3.98 -16.02 -20.88
N VAL A 155 -4.80 -16.49 -19.94
CA VAL A 155 -4.62 -17.81 -19.31
C VAL A 155 -5.14 -18.92 -20.22
N TRP A 156 -4.30 -19.96 -20.39
CA TRP A 156 -4.61 -21.18 -21.10
C TRP A 156 -4.64 -22.40 -20.17
N PRO A 157 -5.26 -23.53 -20.56
CA PRO A 157 -5.38 -24.70 -19.69
C PRO A 157 -4.06 -25.23 -19.11
N HIS A 158 -2.94 -25.05 -19.82
CA HIS A 158 -1.63 -25.46 -19.33
C HIS A 158 -1.15 -24.64 -18.12
N HIS A 159 -1.52 -23.36 -18.01
CA HIS A 159 -1.17 -22.53 -16.83
C HIS A 159 -1.81 -23.10 -15.55
N GLY A 160 -3.06 -23.55 -15.62
CA GLY A 160 -3.71 -24.22 -14.47
C GLY A 160 -3.05 -25.56 -14.11
N LEU A 161 -2.52 -26.29 -15.10
CA LEU A 161 -1.70 -27.48 -14.85
C LEU A 161 -0.35 -27.12 -14.21
N MET A 162 0.28 -26.02 -14.63
CA MET A 162 1.51 -25.52 -14.01
C MET A 162 1.27 -25.17 -12.53
N LEU A 163 0.17 -24.48 -12.22
CA LEU A 163 -0.21 -24.18 -10.83
C LEU A 163 -0.43 -25.47 -10.03
N ALA A 164 -1.21 -26.41 -10.55
CA ALA A 164 -1.45 -27.68 -9.88
C ALA A 164 -0.15 -28.46 -9.61
N LYS A 165 0.76 -28.46 -10.56
CA LYS A 165 2.08 -29.09 -10.43
C LYS A 165 2.96 -28.37 -9.38
N ALA A 166 3.01 -27.05 -9.42
CA ALA A 166 3.80 -26.25 -8.49
C ALA A 166 3.36 -26.49 -7.03
N LEU A 167 2.06 -26.64 -6.81
CA LEU A 167 1.49 -26.93 -5.50
C LEU A 167 1.48 -28.42 -5.12
N GLY A 168 1.90 -29.32 -6.05
CA GLY A 168 1.89 -30.77 -5.82
C GLY A 168 0.47 -31.35 -5.68
N LEU A 169 -0.53 -30.71 -6.32
CA LEU A 169 -1.92 -31.12 -6.25
C LEU A 169 -2.22 -32.30 -7.19
N SER A 170 -3.14 -33.14 -6.77
CA SER A 170 -3.61 -34.31 -7.56
C SER A 170 -5.14 -34.44 -7.48
N GLY A 171 -5.72 -35.31 -8.29
CA GLY A 171 -7.15 -35.63 -8.24
C GLY A 171 -8.06 -34.41 -8.41
N GLU A 172 -9.02 -34.25 -7.50
CA GLU A 172 -10.01 -33.17 -7.50
C GLU A 172 -9.37 -31.79 -7.29
N ALA A 173 -8.44 -31.66 -6.34
CA ALA A 173 -7.74 -30.41 -6.09
C ALA A 173 -6.97 -29.90 -7.33
N ALA A 174 -6.35 -30.80 -8.10
CA ALA A 174 -5.72 -30.42 -9.36
C ALA A 174 -6.72 -29.94 -10.42
N ARG A 175 -7.93 -30.54 -10.46
CA ARG A 175 -9.01 -30.07 -11.34
C ARG A 175 -9.48 -28.67 -10.93
N GLN A 176 -9.67 -28.45 -9.64
CA GLN A 176 -10.07 -27.15 -9.08
C GLN A 176 -9.01 -26.08 -9.35
N ALA A 177 -7.72 -26.37 -9.19
CA ALA A 177 -6.64 -25.42 -9.51
C ALA A 177 -6.67 -24.96 -10.99
N ARG A 178 -7.08 -25.85 -11.91
CA ARG A 178 -7.22 -25.53 -13.34
C ARG A 178 -8.36 -24.54 -13.64
N SER A 179 -9.41 -24.51 -12.82
CA SER A 179 -10.51 -23.54 -12.94
C SER A 179 -10.25 -22.29 -12.08
N LEU A 180 -9.55 -22.45 -10.97
CA LEU A 180 -9.21 -21.37 -10.06
C LEU A 180 -8.31 -20.32 -10.72
N LEU A 181 -7.21 -20.73 -11.35
CA LEU A 181 -6.28 -19.77 -11.95
C LEU A 181 -6.92 -18.86 -13.01
N PRO A 182 -7.74 -19.35 -13.97
CA PRO A 182 -8.49 -18.48 -14.86
C PRO A 182 -9.42 -17.50 -14.14
N ALA A 183 -10.08 -17.92 -13.06
CA ALA A 183 -10.95 -17.06 -12.27
C ALA A 183 -10.17 -15.92 -11.60
N LEU A 184 -9.04 -16.24 -10.96
CA LEU A 184 -8.15 -15.25 -10.34
C LEU A 184 -7.54 -14.29 -11.38
N TYR A 185 -7.11 -14.82 -12.52
CA TYR A 185 -6.54 -14.00 -13.60
C TYR A 185 -7.57 -13.04 -14.19
N ARG A 186 -8.81 -13.48 -14.39
CA ARG A 186 -9.90 -12.61 -14.86
C ARG A 186 -10.20 -11.52 -13.82
N ALA A 187 -10.32 -11.86 -12.54
CA ALA A 187 -10.50 -10.88 -11.49
C ALA A 187 -9.35 -9.86 -11.48
N PHE A 188 -8.11 -10.34 -11.59
CA PHE A 188 -6.91 -9.51 -11.62
C PHE A 188 -6.91 -8.52 -12.78
N THR A 189 -7.20 -8.98 -14.00
CA THR A 189 -7.13 -8.15 -15.21
C THR A 189 -8.37 -7.28 -15.40
N GLU A 190 -9.58 -7.79 -15.12
CA GLU A 190 -10.83 -7.05 -15.33
C GLU A 190 -11.04 -5.96 -14.26
N LYS A 191 -10.40 -6.08 -13.08
CA LYS A 191 -10.47 -5.09 -11.99
C LYS A 191 -9.21 -4.23 -11.85
N ASP A 192 -8.25 -4.35 -12.77
CA ASP A 192 -6.97 -3.63 -12.71
C ASP A 192 -6.26 -3.81 -11.36
N MET A 193 -6.15 -5.05 -10.90
CA MET A 193 -5.39 -5.34 -9.69
C MET A 193 -3.88 -5.20 -9.98
N SER A 194 -3.14 -4.65 -9.04
CA SER A 194 -1.68 -4.61 -9.04
C SER A 194 -1.07 -5.78 -8.26
N LEU A 195 -1.80 -6.28 -7.28
CA LEU A 195 -1.47 -7.47 -6.48
C LEU A 195 -2.74 -8.23 -6.14
N LEU A 196 -2.70 -9.54 -6.29
CA LEU A 196 -3.65 -10.48 -5.71
C LEU A 196 -2.84 -11.56 -5.01
N GLU A 197 -2.93 -11.64 -3.69
CA GLU A 197 -2.21 -12.61 -2.86
C GLU A 197 -3.21 -13.44 -2.07
N ILE A 198 -3.03 -14.76 -2.10
CA ILE A 198 -3.80 -15.74 -1.35
C ILE A 198 -2.83 -16.47 -0.43
N ASN A 199 -2.91 -16.16 0.87
CA ASN A 199 -1.97 -16.71 1.85
C ASN A 199 -2.67 -16.95 3.22
N PRO A 200 -3.21 -18.18 3.44
CA PRO A 200 -3.05 -19.35 2.59
C PRO A 200 -4.22 -19.61 1.62
N LEU A 201 -3.91 -20.24 0.49
CA LEU A 201 -4.82 -21.15 -0.21
C LEU A 201 -4.75 -22.49 0.51
N ILE A 202 -5.88 -23.08 0.88
CA ILE A 202 -5.87 -24.34 1.62
C ILE A 202 -6.42 -25.51 0.80
N LEU A 203 -5.83 -26.68 1.03
CA LEU A 203 -6.46 -27.96 0.76
C LEU A 203 -7.25 -28.37 1.99
N THR A 204 -8.54 -28.57 1.82
CA THR A 204 -9.41 -29.05 2.90
C THR A 204 -9.33 -30.56 3.05
N SER A 205 -9.71 -31.11 4.22
CA SER A 205 -9.63 -32.56 4.49
C SER A 205 -10.53 -33.40 3.59
N ASP A 206 -11.55 -32.78 2.98
CA ASP A 206 -12.42 -33.40 1.97
C ASP A 206 -11.88 -33.29 0.51
N GLY A 207 -10.68 -32.72 0.36
CA GLY A 207 -9.98 -32.63 -0.92
C GLY A 207 -10.31 -31.41 -1.76
N GLY A 208 -11.06 -30.45 -1.23
CA GLY A 208 -11.38 -29.18 -1.89
C GLY A 208 -10.32 -28.12 -1.72
N LEU A 209 -10.28 -27.11 -2.60
CA LEU A 209 -9.49 -25.89 -2.41
C LEU A 209 -10.36 -24.77 -1.88
N LYS A 210 -9.83 -23.96 -0.95
CA LYS A 210 -10.48 -22.72 -0.47
C LYS A 210 -9.44 -21.59 -0.25
N LEU A 211 -9.85 -20.36 -0.55
CA LEU A 211 -9.07 -19.16 -0.27
C LEU A 211 -9.33 -18.73 1.17
N LEU A 212 -8.40 -19.01 2.08
CA LEU A 212 -8.61 -18.74 3.50
C LEU A 212 -8.29 -17.30 3.89
N ASP A 213 -7.33 -16.69 3.20
CA ASP A 213 -7.02 -15.26 3.31
C ASP A 213 -6.73 -14.70 1.91
N ALA A 214 -7.08 -13.45 1.69
CA ALA A 214 -6.84 -12.76 0.43
C ALA A 214 -6.47 -11.30 0.67
N LYS A 215 -5.38 -10.86 0.04
CA LYS A 215 -4.93 -9.47 0.00
C LYS A 215 -4.96 -9.01 -1.45
N VAL A 216 -5.66 -7.91 -1.71
CA VAL A 216 -5.81 -7.34 -3.03
C VAL A 216 -5.44 -5.87 -3.01
N SER A 217 -4.64 -5.47 -3.99
CA SER A 217 -4.34 -4.08 -4.29
C SER A 217 -4.72 -3.76 -5.72
N PHE A 218 -5.21 -2.55 -5.96
CA PHE A 218 -5.61 -2.06 -7.27
C PHE A 218 -4.69 -0.96 -7.77
N ASP A 219 -4.61 -0.79 -9.07
CA ASP A 219 -3.95 0.35 -9.68
C ASP A 219 -4.79 1.61 -9.45
N ASP A 220 -4.27 2.57 -8.69
CA ASP A 220 -4.95 3.84 -8.41
C ASP A 220 -5.27 4.62 -9.68
N ASN A 221 -4.43 4.50 -10.71
CA ASN A 221 -4.65 5.17 -12.00
C ASN A 221 -5.84 4.60 -12.79
N ALA A 222 -6.32 3.41 -12.43
CA ALA A 222 -7.46 2.77 -13.07
C ALA A 222 -8.79 2.93 -12.32
N LEU A 223 -8.78 3.47 -11.08
CA LEU A 223 -9.97 3.57 -10.23
C LEU A 223 -11.09 4.40 -10.86
N PHE A 224 -10.78 5.34 -11.75
CA PHE A 224 -11.80 6.13 -12.45
C PHE A 224 -12.79 5.29 -13.27
N ARG A 225 -12.38 4.09 -13.70
CA ARG A 225 -13.24 3.15 -14.42
C ARG A 225 -13.82 2.02 -13.54
N HIS A 226 -13.48 2.03 -12.24
CA HIS A 226 -13.97 1.08 -11.24
C HIS A 226 -14.56 1.81 -10.02
N PRO A 227 -15.67 2.56 -10.18
CA PRO A 227 -16.26 3.31 -9.08
C PRO A 227 -16.74 2.41 -7.93
N GLU A 228 -17.15 1.16 -8.22
CA GLU A 228 -17.52 0.17 -7.22
C GLU A 228 -16.32 -0.29 -6.37
N VAL A 229 -15.13 -0.36 -6.96
CA VAL A 229 -13.88 -0.66 -6.25
C VAL A 229 -13.43 0.56 -5.44
N ALA A 230 -13.48 1.77 -6.04
CA ALA A 230 -13.13 3.00 -5.35
C ALA A 230 -13.98 3.23 -4.08
N ALA A 231 -15.26 2.82 -4.10
CA ALA A 231 -16.16 2.89 -2.94
C ALA A 231 -15.76 1.97 -1.77
N LEU A 232 -14.88 0.99 -2.00
CA LEU A 232 -14.37 0.09 -0.95
C LEU A 232 -13.21 0.68 -0.14
N ARG A 233 -12.70 1.86 -0.54
CA ARG A 233 -11.55 2.52 0.08
C ARG A 233 -11.83 2.80 1.56
N ASP A 234 -10.87 2.50 2.42
CA ASP A 234 -10.90 2.83 3.84
C ASP A 234 -9.79 3.81 4.20
N LEU A 235 -10.15 5.09 4.28
CA LEU A 235 -9.20 6.17 4.58
C LEU A 235 -8.57 6.04 5.97
N ASN A 236 -9.17 5.27 6.90
CA ASN A 236 -8.58 5.04 8.23
C ASN A 236 -7.39 4.08 8.20
N GLU A 237 -7.22 3.35 7.11
CA GLU A 237 -6.10 2.42 6.90
C GLU A 237 -4.95 3.03 6.11
N GLU A 238 -5.14 4.24 5.56
CA GLU A 238 -4.12 4.98 4.81
C GLU A 238 -3.31 5.92 5.73
N ASP A 239 -2.24 6.48 5.22
CA ASP A 239 -1.51 7.54 5.92
C ASP A 239 -2.28 8.86 5.81
N GLU A 240 -2.46 9.55 6.94
CA GLU A 240 -3.24 10.79 7.00
C GLU A 240 -2.69 11.89 6.09
N LYS A 241 -1.36 11.95 5.91
CA LYS A 241 -0.71 12.93 5.04
C LYS A 241 -0.91 12.59 3.56
N GLU A 242 -0.90 11.28 3.21
CA GLU A 242 -1.20 10.81 1.85
C GLU A 242 -2.66 11.10 1.50
N VAL A 243 -3.58 10.87 2.43
CA VAL A 243 -5.01 11.22 2.27
C VAL A 243 -5.19 12.73 2.11
N GLU A 244 -4.49 13.55 2.91
CA GLU A 244 -4.57 15.01 2.79
C GLU A 244 -3.98 15.49 1.45
N ALA A 245 -2.83 14.95 1.04
CA ALA A 245 -2.18 15.29 -0.21
C ALA A 245 -3.06 14.99 -1.45
N ALA A 246 -3.79 13.88 -1.41
CA ALA A 246 -4.69 13.47 -2.47
C ALA A 246 -5.82 14.48 -2.71
N LYS A 247 -6.27 15.22 -1.70
CA LYS A 247 -7.29 16.28 -1.85
C LYS A 247 -6.83 17.44 -2.74
N TYR A 248 -5.52 17.64 -2.85
CA TYR A 248 -4.89 18.67 -3.66
C TYR A 248 -4.26 18.13 -4.95
N ASP A 249 -4.54 16.87 -5.29
CA ASP A 249 -3.93 16.19 -6.44
C ASP A 249 -2.39 16.28 -6.39
N LEU A 250 -1.83 15.97 -5.22
CA LEU A 250 -0.40 15.86 -4.95
C LEU A 250 -0.03 14.39 -4.80
N SER A 251 1.06 13.97 -5.45
CA SER A 251 1.63 12.64 -5.24
C SER A 251 2.56 12.69 -4.02
N TYR A 252 2.12 12.11 -2.91
CA TYR A 252 2.84 12.09 -1.64
C TYR A 252 3.01 10.65 -1.14
N VAL A 253 4.20 10.35 -0.62
CA VAL A 253 4.49 9.12 0.13
C VAL A 253 5.27 9.50 1.38
N ALA A 254 4.77 9.10 2.55
CA ALA A 254 5.46 9.31 3.82
C ALA A 254 6.68 8.39 3.96
N LEU A 255 7.80 8.92 4.46
CA LEU A 255 9.02 8.18 4.77
C LEU A 255 9.49 8.53 6.18
N ASP A 256 10.49 7.79 6.70
CA ASP A 256 10.93 7.90 8.10
C ASP A 256 12.10 8.90 8.33
N GLY A 257 12.43 9.73 7.34
CA GLY A 257 13.56 10.65 7.43
C GLY A 257 13.25 11.98 8.11
N ASP A 258 14.20 12.91 8.01
CA ASP A 258 14.17 14.23 8.65
C ASP A 258 14.28 15.41 7.66
N ILE A 259 14.47 15.13 6.36
CA ILE A 259 14.48 16.17 5.32
C ILE A 259 13.23 16.07 4.46
N GLY A 260 12.36 17.08 4.58
CA GLY A 260 11.19 17.23 3.72
C GLY A 260 11.58 17.58 2.30
N CYS A 261 10.93 16.94 1.32
CA CYS A 261 11.20 17.13 -0.11
C CYS A 261 9.97 17.69 -0.81
N MET A 262 10.14 18.74 -1.64
CA MET A 262 9.12 19.23 -2.57
C MET A 262 9.73 19.39 -3.96
N VAL A 263 9.20 18.66 -4.92
CA VAL A 263 9.79 18.53 -6.26
C VAL A 263 8.68 18.55 -7.32
N ASN A 264 9.01 18.91 -8.54
CA ASN A 264 8.12 18.74 -9.68
C ASN A 264 8.62 17.64 -10.62
N GLY A 265 7.91 16.54 -10.65
CA GLY A 265 8.20 15.35 -11.44
C GLY A 265 8.84 14.22 -10.64
N ALA A 266 8.24 13.03 -10.77
CA ALA A 266 8.59 11.86 -9.99
C ALA A 266 10.06 11.43 -10.12
N GLY A 267 10.63 11.50 -11.34
CA GLY A 267 12.05 11.19 -11.56
C GLY A 267 13.00 12.14 -10.82
N LEU A 268 12.67 13.45 -10.80
CA LEU A 268 13.44 14.43 -10.05
C LEU A 268 13.28 14.25 -8.54
N ALA A 269 12.10 13.84 -8.08
CA ALA A 269 11.85 13.52 -6.68
C ALA A 269 12.70 12.32 -6.22
N MET A 270 12.74 11.24 -6.98
CA MET A 270 13.62 10.09 -6.69
C MET A 270 15.09 10.48 -6.65
N ALA A 271 15.57 11.22 -7.65
CA ALA A 271 16.95 11.70 -7.67
C ALA A 271 17.28 12.63 -6.48
N THR A 272 16.30 13.44 -6.04
CA THR A 272 16.46 14.30 -4.86
C THR A 272 16.58 13.49 -3.57
N MET A 273 15.78 12.45 -3.41
CA MET A 273 15.88 11.55 -2.26
C MET A 273 17.21 10.79 -2.25
N ASP A 274 17.65 10.28 -3.40
CA ASP A 274 18.92 9.54 -3.51
C ASP A 274 20.11 10.42 -3.16
N ILE A 275 20.13 11.66 -3.62
CA ILE A 275 21.26 12.56 -3.33
C ILE A 275 21.25 13.01 -1.86
N ILE A 276 20.11 13.18 -1.22
CA ILE A 276 20.02 13.44 0.22
C ILE A 276 20.68 12.28 1.00
N LYS A 277 20.36 11.04 0.63
CA LYS A 277 21.01 9.85 1.23
C LYS A 277 22.50 9.80 0.99
N LEU A 278 22.95 10.14 -0.21
CA LEU A 278 24.37 10.20 -0.56
C LEU A 278 25.16 11.18 0.34
N TYR A 279 24.52 12.29 0.76
CA TYR A 279 25.12 13.27 1.68
C TYR A 279 24.89 12.93 3.17
N GLY A 280 24.32 11.76 3.48
CA GLY A 280 24.23 11.20 4.84
C GLY A 280 23.10 11.74 5.67
N ALA A 281 21.93 11.98 5.05
CA ALA A 281 20.66 12.27 5.70
C ALA A 281 19.54 11.40 5.09
N GLU A 282 18.34 11.43 5.67
CA GLU A 282 17.22 10.61 5.22
C GLU A 282 16.05 11.50 4.77
N PRO A 283 15.43 11.22 3.59
CA PRO A 283 14.25 11.94 3.14
C PRO A 283 13.03 11.57 3.99
N ALA A 284 12.25 12.57 4.40
CA ALA A 284 11.03 12.40 5.18
C ALA A 284 9.81 12.08 4.32
N ASN A 285 9.88 12.35 3.02
CA ASN A 285 8.78 12.10 2.08
C ASN A 285 9.26 12.10 0.63
N PHE A 286 8.50 11.39 -0.21
CA PHE A 286 8.39 11.70 -1.63
C PHE A 286 7.26 12.72 -1.79
N LEU A 287 7.44 13.78 -2.58
CA LEU A 287 6.37 14.69 -2.96
C LEU A 287 6.63 15.27 -4.34
N ASP A 288 5.69 14.99 -5.26
CA ASP A 288 5.65 15.57 -6.60
C ASP A 288 4.44 16.51 -6.70
N VAL A 289 4.70 17.80 -6.88
CA VAL A 289 3.65 18.80 -7.06
C VAL A 289 3.10 18.87 -8.49
N GLY A 290 3.69 18.08 -9.40
CA GLY A 290 3.29 18.03 -10.81
C GLY A 290 3.76 19.23 -11.64
N GLY A 291 3.59 19.15 -12.95
CA GLY A 291 4.04 20.17 -13.91
C GLY A 291 3.17 21.43 -13.98
N GLY A 292 2.02 21.46 -13.29
CA GLY A 292 1.05 22.58 -13.29
C GLY A 292 0.76 23.11 -11.89
N ALA A 293 1.73 23.04 -10.93
CA ALA A 293 1.49 23.44 -9.57
C ALA A 293 1.06 24.91 -9.44
N SER A 294 -0.09 25.11 -8.83
CA SER A 294 -0.59 26.43 -8.44
C SER A 294 -0.02 26.83 -7.06
N LYS A 295 -0.20 28.09 -6.70
CA LYS A 295 0.14 28.59 -5.38
C LYS A 295 -0.53 27.77 -4.25
N GLU A 296 -1.77 27.38 -4.46
CA GLU A 296 -2.57 26.59 -3.51
C GLU A 296 -1.96 25.19 -3.31
N LYS A 297 -1.55 24.51 -4.41
CA LYS A 297 -0.86 23.20 -4.33
C LYS A 297 0.46 23.31 -3.58
N VAL A 298 1.27 24.34 -3.88
CA VAL A 298 2.55 24.58 -3.18
C VAL A 298 2.32 24.82 -1.69
N THR A 299 1.32 25.65 -1.35
CA THR A 299 0.98 25.94 0.05
C THR A 299 0.52 24.66 0.79
N ALA A 300 -0.34 23.85 0.15
CA ALA A 300 -0.79 22.57 0.72
C ALA A 300 0.41 21.61 0.93
N ALA A 301 1.31 21.51 -0.05
CA ALA A 301 2.52 20.70 0.05
C ALA A 301 3.37 21.10 1.26
N PHE A 302 3.63 22.39 1.46
CA PHE A 302 4.36 22.87 2.65
C PHE A 302 3.64 22.54 3.95
N LYS A 303 2.32 22.72 4.04
CA LYS A 303 1.54 22.38 5.23
C LYS A 303 1.65 20.90 5.57
N ILE A 304 1.59 20.03 4.57
CA ILE A 304 1.69 18.57 4.75
C ILE A 304 3.11 18.20 5.24
N ILE A 305 4.15 18.74 4.61
CA ILE A 305 5.55 18.47 5.01
C ILE A 305 5.80 18.95 6.44
N THR A 306 5.37 20.17 6.78
CA THR A 306 5.62 20.79 8.09
C THR A 306 4.75 20.24 9.21
N ALA A 307 3.67 19.54 8.89
CA ALA A 307 2.87 18.76 9.86
C ALA A 307 3.61 17.54 10.41
N ASP A 308 4.70 17.12 9.74
CA ASP A 308 5.54 16.03 10.23
C ASP A 308 6.53 16.55 11.29
N PRO A 309 6.42 16.12 12.56
CA PRO A 309 7.33 16.56 13.63
C PRO A 309 8.77 16.07 13.44
N ASN A 310 9.01 15.07 12.59
CA ASN A 310 10.34 14.55 12.29
C ASN A 310 11.10 15.45 11.30
N VAL A 311 10.40 16.30 10.54
CA VAL A 311 11.03 17.17 9.53
C VAL A 311 11.83 18.28 10.22
N LYS A 312 13.14 18.28 9.98
CA LYS A 312 14.12 19.25 10.53
C LYS A 312 14.63 20.24 9.50
N GLY A 313 14.32 20.03 8.23
CA GLY A 313 14.67 20.93 7.14
C GLY A 313 13.93 20.55 5.86
N ILE A 314 13.81 21.49 4.92
CA ILE A 314 13.07 21.27 3.67
C ILE A 314 13.95 21.61 2.48
N LEU A 315 14.02 20.71 1.50
CA LEU A 315 14.62 20.92 0.20
C LEU A 315 13.52 21.04 -0.86
N VAL A 316 13.42 22.24 -1.44
CA VAL A 316 12.60 22.49 -2.63
C VAL A 316 13.51 22.39 -3.85
N ASN A 317 13.22 21.48 -4.75
CA ASN A 317 14.00 21.24 -5.95
C ASN A 317 13.10 21.26 -7.18
N ILE A 318 13.10 22.38 -7.90
CA ILE A 318 12.23 22.62 -9.05
C ILE A 318 13.04 22.73 -10.33
N PHE A 319 12.65 21.95 -11.33
CA PHE A 319 13.10 22.12 -12.69
C PHE A 319 11.96 22.64 -13.56
N GLY A 320 12.03 23.91 -13.92
CA GLY A 320 11.01 24.60 -14.71
C GLY A 320 11.11 24.28 -16.20
N GLY A 321 10.26 23.40 -16.67
CA GLY A 321 9.97 23.23 -18.10
C GLY A 321 8.67 23.95 -18.42
N ILE A 322 7.56 23.25 -18.30
CA ILE A 322 6.19 23.82 -18.40
C ILE A 322 5.90 24.74 -17.19
N MET A 323 6.35 24.32 -16.01
CA MET A 323 6.24 25.10 -14.78
C MET A 323 7.25 26.26 -14.77
N ARG A 324 6.80 27.44 -14.34
CA ARG A 324 7.60 28.66 -14.27
C ARG A 324 8.17 28.87 -12.86
N CYS A 325 9.44 29.12 -12.75
CA CYS A 325 10.15 29.33 -11.47
C CYS A 325 9.66 30.56 -10.70
N ASP A 326 9.19 31.60 -11.37
CA ASP A 326 8.61 32.79 -10.71
C ASP A 326 7.31 32.48 -9.99
N ILE A 327 6.41 31.68 -10.57
CA ILE A 327 5.15 31.24 -9.93
C ILE A 327 5.46 30.37 -8.69
N ILE A 328 6.43 29.46 -8.82
CA ILE A 328 6.85 28.62 -7.69
C ILE A 328 7.45 29.47 -6.56
N ALA A 329 8.31 30.43 -6.91
CA ALA A 329 8.90 31.34 -5.93
C ALA A 329 7.85 32.10 -5.12
N GLU A 330 6.82 32.63 -5.79
CA GLU A 330 5.68 33.27 -5.14
C GLU A 330 4.90 32.30 -4.24
N GLY A 331 4.66 31.08 -4.73
CA GLY A 331 4.01 30.01 -3.96
C GLY A 331 4.80 29.62 -2.71
N VAL A 332 6.10 29.42 -2.84
CA VAL A 332 7.00 29.11 -1.71
C VAL A 332 6.97 30.24 -0.67
N ILE A 333 7.12 31.49 -1.10
CA ILE A 333 7.10 32.65 -0.17
C ILE A 333 5.76 32.74 0.57
N ALA A 334 4.65 32.59 -0.16
CA ALA A 334 3.33 32.62 0.45
C ALA A 334 3.14 31.50 1.47
N ALA A 335 3.56 30.28 1.11
CA ALA A 335 3.48 29.11 1.99
C ALA A 335 4.33 29.26 3.23
N VAL A 336 5.58 29.71 3.09
CA VAL A 336 6.51 29.94 4.23
C VAL A 336 5.94 30.96 5.20
N ARG A 337 5.34 32.05 4.69
CA ARG A 337 4.69 33.08 5.54
C ARG A 337 3.44 32.54 6.23
N ASP A 338 2.59 31.81 5.50
CA ASP A 338 1.33 31.27 6.00
C ASP A 338 1.55 30.21 7.09
N VAL A 339 2.55 29.36 6.92
CA VAL A 339 2.91 28.26 7.85
C VAL A 339 3.78 28.76 9.01
N GLY A 340 4.47 29.90 8.86
CA GLY A 340 5.44 30.38 9.85
C GLY A 340 6.62 29.42 10.01
N LEU A 341 7.25 29.04 8.91
CA LEU A 341 8.30 28.03 8.85
C LEU A 341 9.43 28.28 9.84
N LYS A 342 9.77 27.26 10.63
CA LYS A 342 10.81 27.35 11.70
C LYS A 342 12.04 26.48 11.40
N VAL A 343 11.99 25.69 10.33
CA VAL A 343 13.10 24.83 9.94
C VAL A 343 13.85 25.41 8.74
N PRO A 344 15.14 25.10 8.54
CA PRO A 344 15.90 25.54 7.39
C PRO A 344 15.21 25.18 6.07
N LEU A 345 15.23 26.13 5.14
CA LEU A 345 14.67 25.96 3.81
C LEU A 345 15.77 26.19 2.76
N VAL A 346 16.04 25.17 1.96
CA VAL A 346 16.90 25.27 0.80
C VAL A 346 16.06 25.20 -0.47
N VAL A 347 16.28 26.11 -1.40
CA VAL A 347 15.55 26.17 -2.68
C VAL A 347 16.51 26.14 -3.85
N ARG A 348 16.32 25.16 -4.73
CA ARG A 348 16.96 25.09 -6.04
C ARG A 348 15.91 25.29 -7.11
N LEU A 349 16.12 26.31 -7.94
CA LEU A 349 15.31 26.60 -9.11
C LEU A 349 16.15 26.50 -10.36
N GLU A 350 15.63 25.89 -11.41
CA GLU A 350 16.26 25.77 -12.73
C GLU A 350 15.19 25.84 -13.83
N GLY A 351 15.53 26.35 -15.01
CA GLY A 351 14.64 26.38 -16.19
C GLY A 351 13.91 27.68 -16.40
N THR A 352 12.66 27.63 -16.83
CA THR A 352 11.88 28.79 -17.27
C THR A 352 11.72 29.85 -16.17
N ASN A 353 12.13 31.11 -16.45
CA ASN A 353 12.07 32.25 -15.54
C ASN A 353 12.92 32.08 -14.26
N VAL A 354 14.01 31.30 -14.30
CA VAL A 354 14.84 31.00 -13.12
C VAL A 354 15.41 32.25 -12.48
N GLU A 355 15.92 33.22 -13.26
CA GLU A 355 16.50 34.45 -12.72
C GLU A 355 15.45 35.32 -12.01
N LEU A 356 14.22 35.38 -12.56
CA LEU A 356 13.12 36.08 -11.93
C LEU A 356 12.71 35.38 -10.62
N GLY A 357 12.61 34.05 -10.64
CA GLY A 357 12.30 33.27 -9.43
C GLY A 357 13.32 33.43 -8.32
N LYS A 358 14.62 33.37 -8.64
CA LYS A 358 15.71 33.64 -7.69
C LYS A 358 15.65 35.05 -7.11
N LYS A 359 15.37 36.04 -7.96
CA LYS A 359 15.21 37.43 -7.53
C LYS A 359 14.03 37.58 -6.57
N ILE A 360 12.87 37.02 -6.89
CA ILE A 360 11.67 37.05 -6.02
C ILE A 360 11.98 36.44 -4.65
N ILE A 361 12.66 35.30 -4.60
CA ILE A 361 13.05 34.67 -3.32
C ILE A 361 14.04 35.56 -2.57
N GLY A 362 15.07 36.09 -3.23
CA GLY A 362 16.09 36.93 -2.60
C GLY A 362 15.54 38.25 -2.03
N GLU A 363 14.53 38.83 -2.66
CA GLU A 363 13.86 40.07 -2.23
C GLU A 363 12.72 39.82 -1.20
N SER A 364 12.39 38.56 -0.89
CA SER A 364 11.27 38.18 -0.01
C SER A 364 11.48 38.54 1.46
N GLY A 365 12.72 38.75 1.90
CA GLY A 365 13.08 38.93 3.32
C GLY A 365 12.98 37.66 4.17
N LEU A 366 12.80 36.50 3.54
CA LEU A 366 12.77 35.20 4.21
C LEU A 366 14.18 34.60 4.30
N ASP A 367 14.45 33.82 5.34
CA ASP A 367 15.70 33.08 5.48
C ASP A 367 15.65 31.81 4.63
N VAL A 368 15.93 31.99 3.33
CA VAL A 368 15.94 30.92 2.32
C VAL A 368 17.34 30.77 1.75
N ILE A 369 17.87 29.58 1.82
CA ILE A 369 19.18 29.22 1.30
C ILE A 369 19.05 28.86 -0.18
N ALA A 370 19.58 29.67 -1.08
CA ALA A 370 19.60 29.36 -2.50
C ALA A 370 20.64 28.28 -2.83
N ALA A 371 20.29 27.35 -3.72
CA ALA A 371 21.19 26.34 -4.25
C ALA A 371 21.37 26.48 -5.76
N ASN A 372 22.57 26.17 -6.24
CA ASN A 372 22.95 26.29 -7.65
C ASN A 372 22.58 25.06 -8.47
N ASP A 373 22.78 23.90 -7.88
CA ASP A 373 22.46 22.59 -8.49
C ASP A 373 21.92 21.62 -7.44
N LEU A 374 21.58 20.41 -7.87
CA LEU A 374 20.98 19.39 -7.00
C LEU A 374 21.94 18.95 -5.88
N ALA A 375 23.23 18.76 -6.19
CA ALA A 375 24.25 18.37 -5.21
C ALA A 375 24.49 19.48 -4.18
N ASP A 376 24.54 20.75 -4.63
CA ASP A 376 24.65 21.91 -3.76
C ASP A 376 23.43 22.04 -2.85
N GLY A 377 22.22 21.78 -3.37
CA GLY A 377 20.99 21.76 -2.58
C GLY A 377 21.01 20.72 -1.47
N ALA A 378 21.36 19.48 -1.79
CA ALA A 378 21.46 18.40 -0.81
C ALA A 378 22.53 18.68 0.25
N ARG A 379 23.72 19.11 -0.15
CA ARG A 379 24.80 19.47 0.77
C ARG A 379 24.39 20.58 1.74
N LYS A 380 23.74 21.64 1.24
CA LYS A 380 23.30 22.77 2.04
C LYS A 380 22.21 22.41 3.03
N ILE A 381 21.19 21.63 2.63
CA ILE A 381 20.13 21.24 3.56
C ILE A 381 20.65 20.30 4.64
N VAL A 382 21.49 19.33 4.29
CA VAL A 382 22.10 18.41 5.26
C VAL A 382 22.99 19.19 6.26
N ALA A 383 23.76 20.15 5.77
CA ALA A 383 24.58 20.99 6.66
C ALA A 383 23.73 21.88 7.58
N ALA A 384 22.67 22.49 7.04
CA ALA A 384 21.76 23.34 7.82
C ALA A 384 21.01 22.56 8.91
N VAL A 385 20.53 21.37 8.62
CA VAL A 385 19.88 20.48 9.59
C VAL A 385 20.87 20.07 10.69
N LYS A 386 22.11 19.68 10.33
CA LYS A 386 23.15 19.33 11.32
C LYS A 386 23.58 20.51 12.20
N ALA A 387 23.50 21.74 11.69
CA ALA A 387 23.84 22.94 12.47
C ALA A 387 22.70 23.39 13.40
N ALA A 388 21.45 22.97 13.13
CA ALA A 388 20.27 23.30 13.94
C ALA A 388 19.94 22.24 14.99
N ALA A 389 20.58 21.05 14.94
CA ALA A 389 20.45 19.95 15.89
C ALA A 389 21.39 20.13 17.08
#